data_7da299660680b5f9db0e3190129bb10d
#
_entry.id   7da299660680b5f9db0e3190129bb10d
#
_cell.length_a   1.000
_cell.length_b   1.000
_cell.length_c   1.000
_cell.angle_alpha   90.00
_cell.angle_beta   90.00
_cell.angle_gamma   90.00
#
_symmetry.space_group_name_H-M   'P 1'
#
loop_
_entity.id
_entity.type
_entity.pdbx_description
1 polymer ?
#
loop_
_entity_poly.entity_id
_entity_poly.type
_entity_poly.pdbx_seq_one_letter_code
_entity_poly.pdbx_strand_id
1 'polypeptide(L)'
;MPTIQQLVRKGRETKIEKSKTPALKGSPQRRGVCTRVFTHTPKKPNSALRKVARVRLTTGVEVTAYIPGVGHNLQEHSIVLVRGGRVKDLPGVRYKVVRGALDASGVANRKQARSRYGAKKDA
;
A
#
# COMPACT_ATOMS: atom_id res chain seq x y z
N MET A 1 -13.64 -26.47 23.76
CA MET A 1 -14.20 -25.55 24.78
C MET A 1 -13.48 -25.78 26.11
N PRO A 2 -12.86 -24.73 26.70
CA PRO A 2 -12.14 -24.93 27.96
C PRO A 2 -13.08 -25.14 29.13
N THR A 3 -12.61 -25.92 30.11
CA THR A 3 -13.36 -26.17 31.33
C THR A 3 -13.17 -24.99 32.30
N ILE A 4 -14.04 -24.93 33.31
CA ILE A 4 -13.95 -23.90 34.34
C ILE A 4 -12.59 -23.96 35.06
N GLN A 5 -12.09 -25.17 35.35
CA GLN A 5 -10.79 -25.33 35.99
C GLN A 5 -9.64 -24.80 35.12
N GLN A 6 -9.72 -24.97 33.81
CA GLN A 6 -8.71 -24.44 32.88
C GLN A 6 -8.71 -22.92 32.86
N LEU A 7 -9.89 -22.31 32.92
CA LEU A 7 -10.00 -20.85 32.97
C LEU A 7 -9.49 -20.29 34.29
N VAL A 8 -9.73 -20.97 35.40
CA VAL A 8 -9.20 -20.56 36.72
C VAL A 8 -7.68 -20.62 36.75
N ARG A 9 -7.10 -21.66 36.15
CA ARG A 9 -5.65 -21.87 36.13
C ARG A 9 -4.91 -20.88 35.23
N LYS A 10 -5.40 -20.69 34.02
CA LYS A 10 -4.69 -19.92 32.99
C LYS A 10 -5.36 -18.59 32.65
N GLY A 11 -6.67 -18.46 32.94
CA GLY A 11 -7.43 -17.27 32.59
C GLY A 11 -7.56 -17.08 31.09
N ARG A 12 -8.10 -15.97 30.71
CA ARG A 12 -8.21 -15.57 29.30
C ARG A 12 -7.20 -14.47 29.01
N GLU A 13 -6.49 -14.63 27.93
CA GLU A 13 -5.50 -13.65 27.48
C GLU A 13 -5.98 -12.99 26.21
N THR A 14 -5.78 -11.67 26.12
CA THR A 14 -6.06 -10.92 24.91
C THR A 14 -4.96 -11.21 23.89
N LYS A 15 -5.34 -11.65 22.71
CA LYS A 15 -4.38 -11.90 21.64
C LYS A 15 -3.84 -10.57 21.14
N ILE A 16 -2.54 -10.53 20.93
CA ILE A 16 -1.90 -9.36 20.34
C ILE A 16 -2.00 -9.46 18.83
N GLU A 17 -2.63 -8.47 18.22
CA GLU A 17 -2.72 -8.38 16.76
C GLU A 17 -1.58 -7.52 16.23
N LYS A 18 -0.82 -8.09 15.31
CA LYS A 18 0.24 -7.33 14.64
C LYS A 18 -0.37 -6.46 13.56
N SER A 19 0.10 -5.23 13.49
CA SER A 19 -0.32 -4.32 12.42
C SER A 19 0.08 -4.87 11.06
N LYS A 20 -0.82 -4.74 10.09
CA LYS A 20 -0.52 -5.09 8.71
C LYS A 20 0.26 -3.99 7.99
N THR A 21 0.34 -2.82 8.60
CA THR A 21 1.02 -1.66 8.02
C THR A 21 1.96 -1.01 9.03
N PRO A 22 3.00 -1.75 9.50
CA PRO A 22 3.88 -1.22 10.54
C PRO A 22 4.66 0.01 10.12
N ALA A 23 4.93 0.17 8.82
CA ALA A 23 5.69 1.31 8.31
C ALA A 23 4.94 2.64 8.43
N LEU A 24 3.61 2.59 8.54
CA LEU A 24 2.80 3.81 8.68
C LEU A 24 2.73 4.31 10.11
N LYS A 25 3.09 3.50 11.09
CA LYS A 25 3.13 3.85 12.52
C LYS A 25 1.81 4.46 13.02
N GLY A 26 0.69 3.84 12.66
CA GLY A 26 -0.62 4.27 13.09
C GLY A 26 -1.24 5.43 12.31
N SER A 27 -0.54 5.96 11.32
CA SER A 27 -1.08 7.02 10.46
C SER A 27 -1.83 6.42 9.27
N PRO A 28 -2.89 7.08 8.78
CA PRO A 28 -3.60 6.54 7.60
C PRO A 28 -2.74 6.58 6.33
N GLN A 29 -1.87 7.59 6.18
CA GLN A 29 -0.92 7.70 5.08
C GLN A 29 0.40 8.27 5.57
N ARG A 30 1.46 8.08 4.77
CA ARG A 30 2.75 8.69 5.01
C ARG A 30 3.34 9.16 3.70
N ARG A 31 4.04 10.28 3.75
CA ARG A 31 4.78 10.79 2.60
C ARG A 31 6.12 10.05 2.49
N GLY A 32 6.57 9.86 1.27
CA GLY A 32 7.87 9.25 1.03
C GLY A 32 8.47 9.69 -0.29
N VAL A 33 9.71 9.31 -0.50
CA VAL A 33 10.45 9.59 -1.73
C VAL A 33 10.71 8.28 -2.45
N CYS A 34 10.40 8.23 -3.74
CA CYS A 34 10.67 7.04 -4.55
C CYS A 34 12.18 6.87 -4.72
N THR A 35 12.71 5.73 -4.28
CA THR A 35 14.11 5.39 -4.48
C THR A 35 14.31 4.58 -5.75
N ARG A 36 13.27 3.88 -6.21
CA ARG A 36 13.30 3.09 -7.42
C ARG A 36 11.87 2.83 -7.90
N VAL A 37 11.67 2.90 -9.21
CA VAL A 37 10.39 2.56 -9.83
C VAL A 37 10.64 1.41 -10.80
N PHE A 38 9.86 0.33 -10.67
CA PHE A 38 10.08 -0.87 -11.48
C PHE A 38 8.77 -1.64 -11.64
N THR A 39 8.83 -2.73 -12.40
CA THR A 39 7.70 -3.63 -12.56
C THR A 39 7.96 -4.92 -11.82
N HIS A 40 6.90 -5.57 -11.37
CA HIS A 40 6.99 -6.82 -10.64
C HIS A 40 5.97 -7.82 -11.19
N THR A 41 6.42 -9.05 -11.38
CA THR A 41 5.53 -10.12 -11.84
C THR A 41 4.71 -10.63 -10.65
N PRO A 42 3.38 -10.77 -10.80
CA PRO A 42 2.57 -11.33 -9.72
C PRO A 42 2.83 -12.84 -9.58
N LYS A 43 2.44 -13.39 -8.44
CA LYS A 43 2.58 -14.83 -8.26
C LYS A 43 1.53 -15.59 -9.06
N LYS A 44 1.83 -16.85 -9.37
CA LYS A 44 0.93 -17.73 -10.11
C LYS A 44 -0.43 -17.84 -9.42
N PRO A 45 -1.53 -17.98 -10.16
CA PRO A 45 -1.62 -18.21 -11.61
C PRO A 45 -1.66 -16.93 -12.46
N ASN A 46 -1.46 -15.76 -11.87
CA ASN A 46 -1.55 -14.50 -12.61
C ASN A 46 -0.24 -14.17 -13.32
N SER A 47 -0.38 -13.40 -14.39
CA SER A 47 0.76 -12.93 -15.17
C SER A 47 0.49 -11.51 -15.66
N ALA A 48 1.41 -10.62 -15.39
CA ALA A 48 1.34 -9.22 -15.82
C ALA A 48 2.63 -8.52 -15.41
N LEU A 49 2.76 -7.25 -15.83
CA LEU A 49 3.83 -6.39 -15.33
C LEU A 49 3.20 -5.35 -14.41
N ARG A 50 3.18 -5.64 -13.12
CA ARG A 50 2.63 -4.75 -12.10
C ARG A 50 3.61 -3.62 -11.80
N LYS A 51 3.11 -2.38 -11.81
CA LYS A 51 3.95 -1.20 -11.56
C LYS A 51 4.06 -0.98 -10.07
N VAL A 52 5.28 -0.96 -9.57
CA VAL A 52 5.58 -0.76 -8.15
C VAL A 52 6.71 0.24 -7.99
N ALA A 53 6.81 0.82 -6.81
CA ALA A 53 7.86 1.76 -6.47
C ALA A 53 8.42 1.41 -5.10
N ARG A 54 9.73 1.50 -4.97
CA ARG A 54 10.40 1.41 -3.68
C ARG A 54 10.43 2.81 -3.09
N VAL A 55 9.79 3.00 -1.94
CA VAL A 55 9.59 4.32 -1.35
C VAL A 55 10.20 4.36 0.05
N ARG A 56 11.03 5.38 0.30
CA ARG A 56 11.52 5.65 1.66
C ARG A 56 10.56 6.63 2.32
N LEU A 57 9.88 6.17 3.36
CA LEU A 57 8.90 6.97 4.07
C LEU A 57 9.55 7.95 5.03
N THR A 58 8.80 8.98 5.44
CA THR A 58 9.27 9.95 6.45
C THR A 58 9.54 9.30 7.80
N THR A 59 9.01 8.10 8.05
CA THR A 59 9.32 7.32 9.24
C THR A 59 10.71 6.68 9.19
N GLY A 60 11.41 6.76 8.06
CA GLY A 60 12.72 6.15 7.86
C GLY A 60 12.66 4.72 7.31
N VAL A 61 11.48 4.15 7.19
CA VAL A 61 11.29 2.78 6.69
C VAL A 61 11.14 2.82 5.17
N GLU A 62 11.81 1.90 4.50
CA GLU A 62 11.68 1.76 3.04
C GLU A 62 10.73 0.60 2.72
N VAL A 63 9.74 0.86 1.88
CA VAL A 63 8.72 -0.13 1.54
C VAL A 63 8.50 -0.17 0.02
N THR A 64 7.98 -1.31 -0.45
CA THR A 64 7.53 -1.45 -1.83
C THR A 64 6.04 -1.14 -1.88
N ALA A 65 5.66 -0.15 -2.67
CA ALA A 65 4.27 0.28 -2.81
C ALA A 65 3.79 0.08 -4.23
N TYR A 66 2.55 -0.38 -4.37
CA TYR A 66 1.94 -0.57 -5.68
C TYR A 66 1.43 0.78 -6.22
N ILE A 67 1.62 1.00 -7.51
CA ILE A 67 1.12 2.18 -8.20
C ILE A 67 -0.18 1.78 -8.91
N PRO A 68 -1.37 2.17 -8.36
CA PRO A 68 -2.63 1.75 -8.96
C PRO A 68 -2.97 2.52 -10.22
N GLY A 69 -3.77 1.91 -11.07
CA GLY A 69 -4.27 2.52 -12.30
C GLY A 69 -3.40 2.23 -13.51
N VAL A 70 -3.82 2.75 -14.64
CA VAL A 70 -3.13 2.56 -15.92
C VAL A 70 -2.14 3.71 -16.13
N GLY A 71 -0.86 3.36 -16.22
CA GLY A 71 0.19 4.34 -16.44
C GLY A 71 0.48 5.23 -15.23
N HIS A 72 1.66 5.82 -15.21
CA HIS A 72 2.06 6.75 -14.16
C HIS A 72 3.20 7.63 -14.67
N ASN A 73 3.47 8.70 -13.92
CA ASN A 73 4.56 9.62 -14.22
C ASN A 73 5.67 9.60 -13.16
N LEU A 74 5.67 8.58 -12.32
CA LEU A 74 6.65 8.49 -11.23
C LEU A 74 8.02 8.07 -11.73
N GLN A 75 9.04 8.61 -11.11
CA GLN A 75 10.43 8.30 -11.40
C GLN A 75 11.22 8.38 -10.10
N GLU A 76 12.52 8.05 -10.16
CA GLU A 76 13.38 8.16 -9.01
C GLU A 76 13.36 9.58 -8.45
N HIS A 77 13.31 9.71 -7.13
CA HIS A 77 13.22 10.96 -6.38
C HIS A 77 11.84 11.66 -6.41
N SER A 78 10.82 11.05 -7.00
CA SER A 78 9.46 11.57 -6.90
C SER A 78 8.94 11.46 -5.47
N ILE A 79 8.22 12.49 -5.03
CA ILE A 79 7.60 12.50 -3.70
C ILE A 79 6.18 11.98 -3.83
N VAL A 80 5.84 10.97 -3.02
CA VAL A 80 4.52 10.31 -3.10
C VAL A 80 3.91 10.16 -1.72
N LEU A 81 2.61 9.99 -1.70
CA LEU A 81 1.85 9.67 -0.50
C LEU A 81 1.51 8.18 -0.53
N VAL A 82 1.87 7.46 0.52
CA VAL A 82 1.68 6.01 0.61
C VAL A 82 0.62 5.69 1.66
N ARG A 83 -0.31 4.83 1.31
CA ARG A 83 -1.34 4.34 2.22
C ARG A 83 -1.24 2.83 2.40
N GLY A 84 -1.89 2.30 3.42
CA GLY A 84 -2.00 0.86 3.59
C GLY A 84 -2.90 0.25 2.51
N GLY A 85 -2.68 -1.01 2.25
CA GLY A 85 -3.46 -1.76 1.26
C GLY A 85 -2.57 -2.77 0.56
N ARG A 86 -2.82 -4.03 0.86
CA ARG A 86 -2.03 -5.12 0.29
C ARG A 86 -2.47 -5.43 -1.13
N VAL A 87 -1.51 -5.80 -1.97
CA VAL A 87 -1.78 -6.38 -3.29
C VAL A 87 -1.63 -7.89 -3.16
N LYS A 88 -2.73 -8.60 -3.34
CA LYS A 88 -2.76 -10.06 -3.14
C LYS A 88 -1.82 -10.79 -4.11
N ASP A 89 -1.72 -10.31 -5.33
CA ASP A 89 -0.88 -10.92 -6.37
C ASP A 89 0.61 -10.71 -6.17
N LEU A 90 0.99 -9.71 -5.38
CA LEU A 90 2.39 -9.34 -5.23
C LEU A 90 2.85 -9.65 -3.81
N PRO A 91 3.80 -10.59 -3.64
CA PRO A 91 4.29 -10.91 -2.30
C PRO A 91 5.10 -9.75 -1.72
N GLY A 92 4.85 -9.43 -0.44
CA GLY A 92 5.57 -8.38 0.26
C GLY A 92 5.11 -6.95 -0.05
N VAL A 93 4.14 -6.75 -0.93
CA VAL A 93 3.59 -5.43 -1.22
C VAL A 93 2.37 -5.19 -0.35
N ARG A 94 2.55 -4.37 0.70
CA ARG A 94 1.51 -4.09 1.70
C ARG A 94 0.97 -2.67 1.61
N TYR A 95 1.46 -1.88 0.67
CA TYR A 95 1.18 -0.44 0.58
C TYR A 95 0.85 -0.07 -0.84
N LYS A 96 0.17 1.06 -0.99
CA LYS A 96 -0.18 1.60 -2.30
C LYS A 96 0.09 3.10 -2.33
N VAL A 97 0.50 3.58 -3.49
CA VAL A 97 0.68 5.02 -3.74
C VAL A 97 -0.69 5.65 -3.98
N VAL A 98 -0.95 6.79 -3.34
CA VAL A 98 -2.20 7.54 -3.55
C VAL A 98 -2.06 8.37 -4.83
N ARG A 99 -2.91 8.08 -5.82
CA ARG A 99 -2.91 8.82 -7.10
C ARG A 99 -3.60 10.17 -6.93
N GLY A 100 -3.06 11.17 -7.63
CA GLY A 100 -3.59 12.53 -7.57
C GLY A 100 -3.11 13.33 -6.38
N ALA A 101 -2.08 12.86 -5.67
CA ALA A 101 -1.48 13.55 -4.54
C ALA A 101 0.02 13.69 -4.76
N LEU A 102 0.59 14.79 -4.35
CA LEU A 102 2.02 15.09 -4.49
C LEU A 102 2.47 14.89 -5.95
N ASP A 103 3.56 14.14 -6.19
CA ASP A 103 4.09 13.95 -7.54
C ASP A 103 3.36 12.85 -8.34
N ALA A 104 2.50 12.08 -7.71
CA ALA A 104 1.73 11.05 -8.39
C ALA A 104 0.47 11.66 -9.01
N SER A 105 0.48 11.89 -10.32
CA SER A 105 -0.68 12.43 -11.02
C SER A 105 -1.80 11.40 -11.07
N GLY A 106 -3.04 11.87 -11.28
CA GLY A 106 -4.18 10.99 -11.46
C GLY A 106 -4.11 10.21 -12.76
N VAL A 107 -4.94 9.19 -12.88
CA VAL A 107 -5.03 8.39 -14.10
C VAL A 107 -5.73 9.19 -15.17
N ALA A 108 -5.09 9.33 -16.33
CA ALA A 108 -5.62 10.10 -17.45
C ALA A 108 -6.85 9.41 -18.06
N ASN A 109 -7.82 10.22 -18.45
CA ASN A 109 -9.03 9.75 -19.15
C ASN A 109 -9.89 8.77 -18.36
N ARG A 110 -9.73 8.73 -17.07
CA ARG A 110 -10.55 7.86 -16.21
C ARG A 110 -11.88 8.52 -15.90
N LYS A 111 -12.97 7.83 -16.14
CA LYS A 111 -14.34 8.36 -15.94
C LYS A 111 -15.09 7.68 -14.80
N GLN A 112 -14.72 6.44 -14.46
CA GLN A 112 -15.33 5.68 -13.38
C GLN A 112 -14.36 5.51 -12.22
N ALA A 113 -14.89 5.48 -11.00
CA ALA A 113 -14.09 5.34 -9.78
C ALA A 113 -12.93 6.36 -9.71
N ARG A 114 -13.22 7.60 -10.09
CA ARG A 114 -12.20 8.65 -10.20
C ARG A 114 -11.48 8.93 -8.89
N SER A 115 -12.19 8.85 -7.79
CA SER A 115 -11.61 9.11 -6.47
C SER A 115 -10.46 8.15 -6.14
N ARG A 116 -10.59 6.90 -6.54
CA ARG A 116 -9.55 5.89 -6.29
C ARG A 116 -8.27 6.14 -7.07
N TYR A 117 -8.38 6.79 -8.20
CA TYR A 117 -7.26 6.96 -9.12
C TYR A 117 -6.87 8.43 -9.31
N GLY A 118 -7.38 9.30 -8.46
CA GLY A 118 -7.00 10.71 -8.47
C GLY A 118 -7.42 11.47 -9.71
N ALA A 119 -8.43 11.01 -10.43
CA ALA A 119 -8.90 11.69 -11.64
C ALA A 119 -9.93 12.76 -11.28
N LYS A 120 -9.78 13.94 -11.87
CA LYS A 120 -10.71 15.05 -11.65
C LYS A 120 -11.90 14.92 -12.56
N LYS A 121 -13.01 15.53 -12.15
CA LYS A 121 -14.23 15.57 -12.95
C LYS A 121 -13.99 16.40 -14.20
N ASP A 122 -14.39 15.86 -15.34
CA ASP A 122 -14.35 16.61 -16.59
C ASP A 122 -15.39 17.72 -16.58
N ALA A 123 -14.97 18.89 -16.99
CA ALA A 123 -15.86 20.04 -17.03
C ALA A 123 -16.90 19.89 -18.15
#